data_38a51fce3c471f145895d859ec3994ae
#
_entry.id   38a51fce3c471f145895d859ec3994ae
#
_cell.length_a   1.000
_cell.length_b   1.000
_cell.length_c   1.000
_cell.angle_alpha   90.00
_cell.angle_beta   90.00
_cell.angle_gamma   90.00
#
_symmetry.space_group_name_H-M   'P 1'
#
loop_
_entity.id
_entity.type
_entity.pdbx_description
1 polymer ?
#
loop_
_entity_poly.entity_id
_entity_poly.type
_entity_poly.pdbx_seq_one_letter_code
_entity_poly.pdbx_strand_id
1 'polypeptide(L)'
;MTDDRDAGGFPVSAGVLFGLGLGGFFDGIILHQVLQWHHMLTSAGYPPDSVRNFQINVMWDGLFHMSTYAFTAAGLYVLWRYSRRNHVRWSRKLLPGAMLVGFGAFNLIEGIIDHQILGIHHVNETVPREQWIYWDLGFLAWGAAMVVGGWYLLKRGQQETRLRTA
;
A
#
# COMPACT_ATOMS: atom_id res chain seq x y z
N MET A 1 10.17 29.22 -18.88
CA MET A 1 11.27 28.87 -17.94
C MET A 1 10.78 27.69 -17.13
N THR A 2 11.01 26.47 -17.60
CA THR A 2 10.76 25.24 -16.86
C THR A 2 11.86 25.11 -15.82
N ASP A 3 11.48 24.98 -14.57
CA ASP A 3 12.38 24.91 -13.43
C ASP A 3 13.31 23.68 -13.58
N ASP A 4 14.59 23.91 -13.90
CA ASP A 4 15.64 22.89 -14.08
C ASP A 4 15.93 22.06 -12.81
N ARG A 5 15.21 22.36 -11.70
CA ARG A 5 15.39 21.68 -10.40
C ARG A 5 14.80 20.28 -10.35
N ASP A 6 13.94 19.90 -11.32
CA ASP A 6 13.32 18.57 -11.40
C ASP A 6 14.03 17.58 -12.36
N ALA A 7 15.07 18.01 -13.07
CA ALA A 7 15.66 17.24 -14.17
C ALA A 7 16.45 15.98 -13.76
N GLY A 8 16.63 15.71 -12.48
CA GLY A 8 17.42 14.57 -11.99
C GLY A 8 16.88 13.84 -10.76
N GLY A 9 15.70 14.25 -10.25
CA GLY A 9 15.14 13.68 -9.02
C GLY A 9 14.57 12.26 -9.22
N PHE A 10 14.70 11.41 -8.20
CA PHE A 10 13.97 10.14 -8.17
C PHE A 10 12.46 10.40 -8.12
N PRO A 11 11.63 9.74 -8.95
CA PRO A 11 10.18 9.90 -8.92
C PRO A 11 9.58 9.19 -7.69
N VAL A 12 9.54 9.87 -6.54
CA VAL A 12 8.99 9.33 -5.28
C VAL A 12 7.57 8.79 -5.47
N SER A 13 6.77 9.46 -6.30
CA SER A 13 5.41 9.00 -6.65
C SER A 13 5.38 7.60 -7.26
N ALA A 14 6.39 7.22 -8.05
CA ALA A 14 6.47 5.86 -8.59
C ALA A 14 6.59 4.82 -7.48
N GLY A 15 7.51 5.04 -6.52
CA GLY A 15 7.68 4.14 -5.39
C GLY A 15 6.47 4.11 -4.47
N VAL A 16 5.82 5.25 -4.22
CA VAL A 16 4.57 5.33 -3.44
C VAL A 16 3.45 4.52 -4.11
N LEU A 17 3.26 4.68 -5.43
CA LEU A 17 2.26 3.90 -6.19
C LEU A 17 2.55 2.39 -6.13
N PHE A 18 3.82 1.99 -6.26
CA PHE A 18 4.21 0.58 -6.03
C PHE A 18 3.87 0.11 -4.62
N GLY A 19 4.16 0.94 -3.63
CA GLY A 19 3.87 0.64 -2.23
C GLY A 19 2.38 0.45 -1.97
N LEU A 20 1.53 1.35 -2.50
CA LEU A 20 0.06 1.23 -2.44
C LEU A 20 -0.41 -0.09 -3.09
N GLY A 21 0.09 -0.41 -4.29
CA GLY A 21 -0.26 -1.66 -4.97
C GLY A 21 0.17 -2.89 -4.18
N LEU A 22 1.41 -2.91 -3.64
CA LEU A 22 1.92 -4.03 -2.85
C LEU A 22 1.22 -4.18 -1.51
N GLY A 23 0.84 -3.06 -0.86
CA GLY A 23 0.03 -3.09 0.36
C GLY A 23 -1.31 -3.75 0.12
N GLY A 24 -2.03 -3.31 -0.93
CA GLY A 24 -3.29 -3.92 -1.30
C GLY A 24 -3.17 -5.38 -1.77
N PHE A 25 -2.09 -5.76 -2.47
CA PHE A 25 -1.84 -7.17 -2.77
C PHE A 25 -1.53 -8.00 -1.53
N PHE A 26 -0.79 -7.44 -0.58
CA PHE A 26 -0.54 -8.14 0.68
C PHE A 26 -1.85 -8.40 1.41
N ASP A 27 -2.67 -7.38 1.58
CA ASP A 27 -3.97 -7.50 2.22
C ASP A 27 -4.85 -8.52 1.47
N GLY A 28 -5.15 -8.28 0.20
CA GLY A 28 -6.05 -9.11 -0.57
C GLY A 28 -5.56 -10.55 -0.79
N ILE A 29 -4.26 -10.79 -1.00
CA ILE A 29 -3.74 -12.13 -1.23
C ILE A 29 -3.50 -12.84 0.10
N ILE A 30 -2.81 -12.19 1.05
CA ILE A 30 -2.43 -12.87 2.29
C ILE A 30 -3.60 -12.94 3.28
N LEU A 31 -4.28 -11.80 3.55
CA LEU A 31 -5.32 -11.77 4.56
C LEU A 31 -6.65 -12.32 4.04
N HIS A 32 -7.10 -11.90 2.83
CA HIS A 32 -8.38 -12.37 2.27
C HIS A 32 -8.31 -13.79 1.72
N GLN A 33 -7.27 -14.16 0.96
CA GLN A 33 -7.26 -15.41 0.20
C GLN A 33 -6.48 -16.55 0.88
N VAL A 34 -5.28 -16.28 1.41
CA VAL A 34 -4.44 -17.34 2.02
C VAL A 34 -4.87 -17.63 3.45
N LEU A 35 -4.95 -16.59 4.28
CA LEU A 35 -5.33 -16.71 5.68
C LEU A 35 -6.85 -16.73 5.88
N GLN A 36 -7.60 -16.16 4.94
CA GLN A 36 -9.06 -16.03 5.00
C GLN A 36 -9.53 -15.42 6.33
N TRP A 37 -8.78 -14.42 6.81
CA TRP A 37 -9.11 -13.73 8.05
C TRP A 37 -10.35 -12.88 7.92
N HIS A 38 -10.59 -12.32 6.74
CA HIS A 38 -11.77 -11.58 6.33
C HIS A 38 -11.89 -11.57 4.80
N HIS A 39 -12.98 -11.03 4.29
CA HIS A 39 -13.20 -10.64 2.90
C HIS A 39 -13.78 -9.24 2.86
N MET A 40 -13.82 -8.61 1.69
CA MET A 40 -14.16 -7.20 1.50
C MET A 40 -15.46 -6.75 2.18
N LEU A 41 -16.49 -7.62 2.26
CA LEU A 41 -17.81 -7.26 2.79
C LEU A 41 -18.26 -8.17 3.94
N THR A 42 -17.34 -8.84 4.63
CA THR A 42 -17.68 -9.83 5.65
C THR A 42 -18.57 -9.24 6.73
N SER A 43 -18.24 -8.07 7.27
CA SER A 43 -19.03 -7.36 8.30
C SER A 43 -20.10 -6.44 7.72
N ALA A 44 -20.13 -6.23 6.38
CA ALA A 44 -21.16 -5.43 5.71
C ALA A 44 -22.45 -6.21 5.35
N GLY A 45 -22.73 -7.29 6.09
CA GLY A 45 -23.94 -8.10 5.90
C GLY A 45 -23.76 -9.28 4.93
N TYR A 46 -22.52 -9.59 4.52
CA TYR A 46 -22.21 -10.72 3.66
C TYR A 46 -21.20 -11.67 4.31
N PRO A 47 -21.52 -12.26 5.50
CA PRO A 47 -20.63 -13.25 6.10
C PRO A 47 -20.45 -14.44 5.14
N PRO A 48 -19.23 -15.04 5.05
CA PRO A 48 -18.93 -16.10 4.06
C PRO A 48 -19.52 -17.47 4.47
N ASP A 49 -20.74 -17.48 4.99
CA ASP A 49 -21.49 -18.64 5.51
C ASP A 49 -22.37 -19.33 4.45
N SER A 50 -22.48 -18.73 3.28
CA SER A 50 -23.23 -19.27 2.14
C SER A 50 -22.46 -19.09 0.85
N VAL A 51 -22.71 -19.97 -0.14
CA VAL A 51 -22.09 -19.88 -1.47
C VAL A 51 -22.33 -18.51 -2.11
N ARG A 52 -23.54 -17.96 -1.95
CA ARG A 52 -23.91 -16.65 -2.49
C ARG A 52 -23.08 -15.53 -1.88
N ASN A 53 -23.00 -15.48 -0.56
CA ASN A 53 -22.24 -14.44 0.15
C ASN A 53 -20.75 -14.56 -0.15
N PHE A 54 -20.23 -15.78 -0.21
CA PHE A 54 -18.84 -16.02 -0.60
C PHE A 54 -18.54 -15.52 -2.02
N GLN A 55 -19.44 -15.81 -2.99
CA GLN A 55 -19.29 -15.31 -4.37
C GLN A 55 -19.31 -13.79 -4.46
N ILE A 56 -20.15 -13.12 -3.65
CA ILE A 56 -20.20 -11.65 -3.57
C ILE A 56 -18.85 -11.12 -3.05
N ASN A 57 -18.32 -11.71 -1.97
CA ASN A 57 -17.02 -11.32 -1.42
C ASN A 57 -15.89 -11.54 -2.44
N VAL A 58 -15.82 -12.69 -3.10
CA VAL A 58 -14.81 -12.98 -4.13
C VAL A 58 -14.87 -11.96 -5.29
N MET A 59 -16.06 -11.52 -5.67
CA MET A 59 -16.20 -10.48 -6.70
C MET A 59 -15.62 -9.15 -6.21
N TRP A 60 -15.93 -8.73 -4.98
CA TRP A 60 -15.42 -7.48 -4.41
C TRP A 60 -13.92 -7.53 -4.13
N ASP A 61 -13.40 -8.67 -3.63
CA ASP A 61 -11.96 -8.93 -3.50
C ASP A 61 -11.27 -8.81 -4.87
N GLY A 62 -11.90 -9.30 -5.94
CA GLY A 62 -11.42 -9.16 -7.31
C GLY A 62 -11.38 -7.71 -7.80
N LEU A 63 -12.42 -6.90 -7.52
CA LEU A 63 -12.45 -5.47 -7.84
C LEU A 63 -11.37 -4.70 -7.06
N PHE A 64 -11.18 -5.05 -5.80
CA PHE A 64 -10.09 -4.52 -4.98
C PHE A 64 -8.73 -4.83 -5.62
N HIS A 65 -8.47 -6.08 -6.03
CA HIS A 65 -7.23 -6.44 -6.74
C HIS A 65 -7.05 -5.67 -8.06
N MET A 66 -8.12 -5.36 -8.79
CA MET A 66 -8.00 -4.51 -9.99
C MET A 66 -7.46 -3.12 -9.65
N SER A 67 -7.86 -2.53 -8.52
CA SER A 67 -7.30 -1.25 -8.06
C SER A 67 -5.82 -1.35 -7.71
N THR A 68 -5.39 -2.42 -7.06
CA THR A 68 -3.98 -2.66 -6.72
C THR A 68 -3.12 -2.86 -7.98
N TYR A 69 -3.66 -3.51 -9.01
CA TYR A 69 -3.04 -3.60 -10.34
C TYR A 69 -2.86 -2.22 -10.97
N ALA A 70 -3.89 -1.37 -10.90
CA ALA A 70 -3.83 -0.03 -11.47
C ALA A 70 -2.72 0.82 -10.80
N PHE A 71 -2.61 0.78 -9.47
CA PHE A 71 -1.53 1.45 -8.74
C PHE A 71 -0.15 0.92 -9.14
N THR A 72 0.01 -0.40 -9.22
CA THR A 72 1.28 -1.03 -9.62
C THR A 72 1.66 -0.66 -11.05
N ALA A 73 0.72 -0.72 -12.00
CA ALA A 73 0.95 -0.35 -13.40
C ALA A 73 1.29 1.14 -13.54
N ALA A 74 0.60 2.02 -12.81
CA ALA A 74 0.89 3.44 -12.79
C ALA A 74 2.28 3.73 -12.22
N GLY A 75 2.67 3.06 -11.13
CA GLY A 75 4.01 3.16 -10.55
C GLY A 75 5.10 2.74 -11.54
N LEU A 76 4.90 1.60 -12.22
CA LEU A 76 5.81 1.12 -13.27
C LEU A 76 5.92 2.10 -14.43
N TYR A 77 4.79 2.64 -14.89
CA TYR A 77 4.76 3.63 -15.98
C TYR A 77 5.53 4.90 -15.62
N VAL A 78 5.30 5.44 -14.41
CA VAL A 78 6.02 6.63 -13.93
C VAL A 78 7.52 6.35 -13.84
N LEU A 79 7.92 5.21 -13.24
CA LEU A 79 9.33 4.83 -13.12
C LEU A 79 9.99 4.69 -14.49
N TRP A 80 9.32 4.01 -15.43
CA TRP A 80 9.80 3.83 -16.81
C TRP A 80 9.97 5.17 -17.54
N ARG A 81 9.01 6.11 -17.42
CA ARG A 81 9.14 7.45 -18.00
C ARG A 81 10.37 8.20 -17.50
N TYR A 82 10.63 8.13 -16.20
CA TYR A 82 11.77 8.83 -15.58
C TYR A 82 13.10 8.15 -15.90
N SER A 83 13.17 6.83 -15.94
CA SER A 83 14.38 6.09 -16.25
C SER A 83 14.94 6.41 -17.66
N ARG A 84 14.07 6.78 -18.60
CA ARG A 84 14.45 7.15 -19.98
C ARG A 84 15.02 8.56 -20.12
N ARG A 85 14.85 9.41 -19.11
CA ARG A 85 15.20 10.83 -19.22
C ARG A 85 16.49 11.21 -18.50
N ASN A 86 16.95 10.41 -17.57
CA ASN A 86 17.98 10.79 -16.64
C ASN A 86 19.06 9.72 -16.49
N HIS A 87 20.33 10.13 -16.62
CA HIS A 87 21.50 9.29 -16.33
C HIS A 87 21.95 9.39 -14.87
N VAL A 88 21.09 9.89 -13.97
CA VAL A 88 21.41 10.08 -12.55
C VAL A 88 21.43 8.75 -11.82
N ARG A 89 22.49 8.49 -11.07
CA ARG A 89 22.59 7.33 -10.18
C ARG A 89 21.84 7.62 -8.88
N TRP A 90 20.62 7.12 -8.76
CA TRP A 90 19.83 7.23 -7.53
C TRP A 90 20.41 6.40 -6.38
N SER A 91 20.25 6.89 -5.15
CA SER A 91 20.53 6.07 -3.97
C SER A 91 19.61 4.85 -3.93
N ARG A 92 20.17 3.70 -3.53
CA ARG A 92 19.42 2.44 -3.34
C ARG A 92 18.31 2.52 -2.29
N LYS A 93 18.31 3.58 -1.47
CA LYS A 93 17.32 3.80 -0.40
C LYS A 93 16.03 4.46 -0.89
N LEU A 94 16.05 5.12 -2.07
CA LEU A 94 14.92 5.91 -2.54
C LEU A 94 13.71 5.07 -2.90
N LEU A 95 13.89 4.04 -3.73
CA LEU A 95 12.77 3.17 -4.12
C LEU A 95 12.16 2.42 -2.93
N PRO A 96 12.93 1.67 -2.12
CA PRO A 96 12.33 0.96 -0.98
C PRO A 96 11.75 1.92 0.07
N GLY A 97 12.35 3.10 0.28
CA GLY A 97 11.77 4.12 1.17
C GLY A 97 10.42 4.62 0.67
N ALA A 98 10.29 4.92 -0.61
CA ALA A 98 9.03 5.34 -1.21
C ALA A 98 7.98 4.21 -1.19
N MET A 99 8.39 2.97 -1.44
CA MET A 99 7.50 1.80 -1.37
C MET A 99 6.98 1.57 0.06
N LEU A 100 7.82 1.70 1.08
CA LEU A 100 7.38 1.61 2.48
C LEU A 100 6.38 2.71 2.83
N VAL A 101 6.61 3.95 2.36
CA VAL A 101 5.63 5.03 2.55
C VAL A 101 4.29 4.68 1.90
N GLY A 102 4.31 4.18 0.66
CA GLY A 102 3.09 3.78 -0.07
C GLY A 102 2.35 2.63 0.61
N PHE A 103 3.08 1.58 1.01
CA PHE A 103 2.50 0.44 1.70
C PHE A 103 1.89 0.85 3.05
N GLY A 104 2.63 1.61 3.87
CA GLY A 104 2.11 2.11 5.14
C GLY A 104 0.92 3.06 4.96
N ALA A 105 0.92 3.89 3.91
CA ALA A 105 -0.21 4.74 3.57
C ALA A 105 -1.45 3.92 3.20
N PHE A 106 -1.28 2.81 2.44
CA PHE A 106 -2.36 1.87 2.17
C PHE A 106 -2.97 1.35 3.48
N ASN A 107 -2.15 0.78 4.37
CA ASN A 107 -2.62 0.23 5.64
C ASN A 107 -3.36 1.27 6.50
N LEU A 108 -2.87 2.52 6.52
CA LEU A 108 -3.51 3.58 7.30
C LEU A 108 -4.85 4.00 6.68
N ILE A 109 -4.91 4.17 5.35
CA ILE A 109 -6.12 4.60 4.65
C ILE A 109 -7.19 3.52 4.75
N GLU A 110 -6.85 2.29 4.40
CA GLU A 110 -7.74 1.15 4.45
C GLU A 110 -8.18 0.87 5.89
N GLY A 111 -7.24 0.74 6.83
CA GLY A 111 -7.56 0.47 8.22
C GLY A 111 -8.41 1.56 8.89
N ILE A 112 -8.27 2.84 8.51
CA ILE A 112 -9.14 3.91 9.03
C ILE A 112 -10.50 3.87 8.34
N ILE A 113 -10.53 3.77 7.02
CA ILE A 113 -11.78 3.88 6.25
C ILE A 113 -12.60 2.60 6.40
N ASP A 114 -12.02 1.45 6.09
CA ASP A 114 -12.78 0.21 5.94
C ASP A 114 -13.03 -0.48 7.29
N HIS A 115 -12.05 -0.44 8.22
CA HIS A 115 -12.23 -1.06 9.54
C HIS A 115 -12.92 -0.15 10.56
N GLN A 116 -12.59 1.18 10.58
CA GLN A 116 -13.06 2.05 11.67
C GLN A 116 -14.26 2.92 11.28
N ILE A 117 -14.29 3.46 10.03
CA ILE A 117 -15.36 4.38 9.60
C ILE A 117 -16.53 3.60 9.00
N LEU A 118 -16.25 2.74 8.01
CA LEU A 118 -17.28 1.97 7.32
C LEU A 118 -17.64 0.66 8.03
N GLY A 119 -16.67 0.04 8.71
CA GLY A 119 -16.85 -1.23 9.40
C GLY A 119 -17.29 -2.35 8.45
N ILE A 120 -16.79 -2.35 7.20
CA ILE A 120 -17.18 -3.34 6.19
C ILE A 120 -16.47 -4.68 6.40
N HIS A 121 -15.30 -4.65 7.01
CA HIS A 121 -14.54 -5.79 7.53
C HIS A 121 -13.55 -5.32 8.61
N HIS A 122 -12.88 -6.27 9.27
CA HIS A 122 -11.81 -6.05 10.24
C HIS A 122 -10.63 -6.95 9.93
N VAL A 123 -9.43 -6.62 10.36
CA VAL A 123 -8.19 -7.35 9.99
C VAL A 123 -8.28 -8.85 10.25
N ASN A 124 -8.83 -9.26 11.38
CA ASN A 124 -8.97 -10.68 11.68
C ASN A 124 -10.35 -10.98 12.32
N GLU A 125 -11.28 -11.44 11.51
CA GLU A 125 -12.61 -11.81 11.91
C GLU A 125 -12.75 -13.30 12.32
N THR A 126 -11.65 -14.06 12.28
CA THR A 126 -11.62 -15.46 12.71
C THR A 126 -11.48 -15.62 14.23
N VAL A 127 -11.20 -14.52 14.93
CA VAL A 127 -11.12 -14.46 16.41
C VAL A 127 -12.40 -13.87 17.00
N PRO A 128 -12.64 -14.01 18.34
CA PRO A 128 -13.78 -13.36 19.00
C PRO A 128 -13.81 -11.86 18.75
N ARG A 129 -15.03 -11.31 18.56
CA ARG A 129 -15.26 -9.91 18.16
C ARG A 129 -14.58 -8.89 19.10
N GLU A 130 -14.47 -9.21 20.38
CA GLU A 130 -13.81 -8.37 21.37
C GLU A 130 -12.32 -8.19 21.11
N GLN A 131 -11.73 -9.05 20.28
CA GLN A 131 -10.31 -9.02 19.93
C GLN A 131 -10.04 -8.29 18.61
N TRP A 132 -11.05 -7.99 17.79
CA TRP A 132 -10.86 -7.35 16.47
C TRP A 132 -10.13 -6.03 16.57
N ILE A 133 -10.48 -5.21 17.55
CA ILE A 133 -9.86 -3.89 17.75
C ILE A 133 -8.33 -3.98 17.95
N TYR A 134 -7.81 -5.04 18.57
CA TYR A 134 -6.37 -5.20 18.75
C TYR A 134 -5.65 -5.48 17.43
N TRP A 135 -6.28 -6.24 16.53
CA TRP A 135 -5.77 -6.51 15.20
C TRP A 135 -5.79 -5.25 14.33
N ASP A 136 -6.89 -4.51 14.36
CA ASP A 136 -7.04 -3.25 13.63
C ASP A 136 -6.01 -2.21 14.11
N LEU A 137 -5.84 -2.04 15.42
CA LEU A 137 -4.83 -1.13 15.97
C LEU A 137 -3.41 -1.58 15.65
N GLY A 138 -3.14 -2.90 15.67
CA GLY A 138 -1.86 -3.48 15.26
C GLY A 138 -1.55 -3.18 13.80
N PHE A 139 -2.54 -3.30 12.92
CA PHE A 139 -2.43 -2.99 11.50
C PHE A 139 -2.14 -1.51 11.25
N LEU A 140 -2.84 -0.61 11.95
CA LEU A 140 -2.58 0.83 11.90
C LEU A 140 -1.18 1.18 12.43
N ALA A 141 -0.76 0.58 13.55
CA ALA A 141 0.57 0.79 14.12
C ALA A 141 1.67 0.33 13.16
N TRP A 142 1.47 -0.82 12.50
CA TRP A 142 2.36 -1.33 11.47
C TRP A 142 2.43 -0.38 10.27
N GLY A 143 1.29 0.10 9.77
CA GLY A 143 1.23 1.10 8.70
C GLY A 143 1.98 2.38 9.06
N ALA A 144 1.76 2.91 10.26
CA ALA A 144 2.46 4.10 10.75
C ALA A 144 4.00 3.88 10.83
N ALA A 145 4.44 2.74 11.35
CA ALA A 145 5.86 2.40 11.42
C ALA A 145 6.50 2.32 10.02
N MET A 146 5.78 1.77 9.03
CA MET A 146 6.25 1.73 7.64
C MET A 146 6.36 3.13 7.03
N VAL A 147 5.39 4.02 7.26
CA VAL A 147 5.46 5.42 6.79
C VAL A 147 6.66 6.13 7.39
N VAL A 148 6.86 6.03 8.71
CA VAL A 148 7.99 6.68 9.40
C VAL A 148 9.33 6.12 8.91
N GLY A 149 9.48 4.79 8.85
CA GLY A 149 10.70 4.13 8.36
C GLY A 149 10.99 4.45 6.90
N GLY A 150 9.95 4.44 6.06
CA GLY A 150 10.04 4.79 4.65
C GLY A 150 10.46 6.25 4.43
N TRP A 151 9.86 7.16 5.17
CA TRP A 151 10.24 8.58 5.14
C TRP A 151 11.71 8.81 5.56
N TYR A 152 12.17 8.12 6.62
CA TYR A 152 13.56 8.17 7.05
C TYR A 152 14.52 7.69 5.93
N LEU A 153 14.20 6.56 5.29
CA LEU A 153 14.99 6.05 4.17
C LEU A 153 15.01 7.02 2.99
N LEU A 154 13.86 7.62 2.65
CA LEU A 154 13.77 8.63 1.59
C LEU A 154 14.68 9.83 1.88
N LYS A 155 14.63 10.39 3.07
CA LYS A 155 15.48 11.53 3.46
C LYS A 155 16.97 11.20 3.35
N ARG A 156 17.38 10.02 3.84
CA ARG A 156 18.76 9.54 3.70
C ARG A 156 19.15 9.33 2.24
N GLY A 157 18.27 8.72 1.43
CA GLY A 157 18.52 8.50 0.01
C GLY A 157 18.66 9.80 -0.80
N GLN A 158 17.85 10.81 -0.49
CA GLN A 158 17.93 12.14 -1.11
C GLN A 158 19.27 12.82 -0.79
N GLN A 159 19.72 12.76 0.46
CA GLN A 159 21.02 13.32 0.87
C GLN A 159 22.17 12.63 0.13
N GLU A 160 22.19 11.29 0.08
CA GLU A 160 23.22 10.52 -0.64
C GLU A 160 23.25 10.84 -2.15
N THR A 161 22.09 11.03 -2.77
CA THR A 161 22.02 11.38 -4.18
C THR A 161 22.61 12.77 -4.42
N ARG A 162 22.26 13.76 -3.61
CA ARG A 162 22.81 15.14 -3.71
C ARG A 162 24.33 15.18 -3.57
N LEU A 163 24.88 14.43 -2.61
CA LEU A 163 26.34 14.38 -2.40
C LEU A 163 27.12 13.73 -3.56
N ARG A 164 26.44 12.92 -4.38
CA ARG A 164 27.07 12.30 -5.57
C ARG A 164 26.99 13.17 -6.82
N THR A 165 26.13 14.17 -6.82
CA THR A 165 25.94 15.10 -7.95
C THR A 165 26.59 16.46 -7.75
N ALA A 166 27.06 16.76 -6.52
CA ALA A 166 27.89 17.91 -6.18
C ALA A 166 29.37 17.62 -6.36
#